data_23fa4c789e04c9adc193929f0f53143c
#
_entry.id   23fa4c789e04c9adc193929f0f53143c
#
_cell.length_a   1.000
_cell.length_b   1.000
_cell.length_c   1.000
_cell.angle_alpha   90.00
_cell.angle_beta   90.00
_cell.angle_gamma   90.00
#
_symmetry.space_group_name_H-M   'P 1'
#
loop_
_entity.id
_entity.type
_entity.pdbx_description
1 polymer ?
#
loop_
_entity_poly.entity_id
_entity_poly.type
_entity_poly.pdbx_seq_one_letter_code
_entity_poly.pdbx_strand_id
1 'polypeptide(L)'
;SASLVGSEMCIRDRVEAAEAFELLADDLEETVKKGETTTPFPEKYRVMFEGIPCWPKLPNLFKPLKEHGVNVTAVVYAPAFGFVYNNIDEMARAYYKAPNSVCIEQGVDWREGICRDNKVDGVLVHYNRSCKPWSGYMAEMQRRFTEDLGVPCAGFDGDQADPRNFNAAQYETRVQGLVEAMEANKQAKEAK
;
A
#
# COMPACT_ATOMS: atom_id res chain seq x y z
N SER A 1 0.48 17.34 23.98
CA SER A 1 0.99 16.52 22.84
C SER A 1 1.84 15.33 23.30
N ALA A 2 2.66 15.49 24.35
CA ALA A 2 3.47 14.39 24.91
C ALA A 2 2.60 13.25 25.50
N SER A 3 1.40 13.54 25.97
CA SER A 3 0.48 12.52 26.52
C SER A 3 -0.15 11.65 25.43
N LEU A 4 -0.31 12.16 24.20
CA LEU A 4 -0.83 11.38 23.07
C LEU A 4 0.21 10.36 22.57
N VAL A 5 1.47 10.76 22.45
CA VAL A 5 2.57 9.83 22.06
C VAL A 5 2.75 8.74 23.13
N GLY A 6 2.66 9.08 24.40
CA GLY A 6 2.71 8.12 25.52
C GLY A 6 1.52 7.15 25.51
N SER A 7 0.32 7.59 25.13
CA SER A 7 -0.86 6.73 25.07
C SER A 7 -0.82 5.74 23.91
N GLU A 8 -0.32 6.14 22.74
CA GLU A 8 -0.14 5.22 21.60
C GLU A 8 0.90 4.13 21.89
N MET A 9 2.01 4.47 22.51
CA MET A 9 3.01 3.48 22.94
C MET A 9 2.43 2.54 24.01
N CYS A 10 1.69 3.06 24.98
CA CYS A 10 1.05 2.25 26.03
C CYS A 10 -0.07 1.35 25.51
N ILE A 11 -0.71 1.67 24.39
CA ILE A 11 -1.74 0.83 23.78
C ILE A 11 -1.12 -0.34 23.04
N ARG A 12 -0.06 -0.12 22.27
CA ARG A 12 0.60 -1.18 21.48
C ARG A 12 1.23 -2.28 22.32
N ASP A 13 1.74 -1.94 23.47
CA ASP A 13 2.50 -2.86 24.34
C ASP A 13 1.62 -3.58 25.37
N ARG A 14 0.28 -3.46 25.26
CA ARG A 14 -0.64 -4.11 26.19
C ARG A 14 -1.14 -5.45 25.68
N VAL A 15 -1.30 -6.38 26.61
CA VAL A 15 -1.86 -7.71 26.33
C VAL A 15 -3.27 -7.59 25.75
N GLU A 16 -4.08 -6.66 26.27
CA GLU A 16 -5.44 -6.42 25.78
C GLU A 16 -5.49 -5.94 24.33
N ALA A 17 -4.46 -5.22 23.87
CA ALA A 17 -4.36 -4.84 22.46
C ALA A 17 -4.02 -6.05 21.57
N ALA A 18 -3.14 -6.93 22.03
CA ALA A 18 -2.83 -8.18 21.33
C ALA A 18 -4.07 -9.08 21.22
N GLU A 19 -4.80 -9.27 22.31
CA GLU A 19 -6.07 -10.03 22.34
C GLU A 19 -7.11 -9.44 21.38
N ALA A 20 -7.23 -8.11 21.29
CA ALA A 20 -8.16 -7.45 20.37
C ALA A 20 -7.77 -7.69 18.90
N PHE A 21 -6.47 -7.69 18.58
CA PHE A 21 -6.00 -8.01 17.23
C PHE A 21 -6.16 -9.49 16.88
N GLU A 22 -5.98 -10.40 17.84
CA GLU A 22 -6.25 -11.82 17.65
C GLU A 22 -7.73 -12.08 17.34
N LEU A 23 -8.64 -11.49 18.11
CA LEU A 23 -10.08 -11.58 17.84
C LEU A 23 -10.46 -11.02 16.46
N LEU A 24 -9.85 -9.91 16.06
CA LEU A 24 -10.06 -9.35 14.72
C LEU A 24 -9.53 -10.26 13.62
N ALA A 25 -8.38 -10.89 13.84
CA ALA A 25 -7.82 -11.84 12.88
C ALA A 25 -8.72 -13.08 12.72
N ASP A 26 -9.23 -13.63 13.83
CA ASP A 26 -10.16 -14.76 13.83
C ASP A 26 -11.46 -14.42 13.08
N ASP A 27 -12.04 -13.24 13.32
CA ASP A 27 -13.26 -12.77 12.63
C ASP A 27 -13.02 -12.62 11.11
N LEU A 28 -11.87 -12.07 10.72
CA LEU A 28 -11.48 -11.96 9.31
C LEU A 28 -11.28 -13.34 8.68
N GLU A 29 -10.65 -14.30 9.38
CA GLU A 29 -10.51 -15.66 8.88
C GLU A 29 -11.86 -16.35 8.67
N GLU A 30 -12.81 -16.18 9.59
CA GLU A 30 -14.15 -16.70 9.42
C GLU A 30 -14.87 -16.08 8.23
N THR A 31 -14.75 -14.76 8.04
CA THR A 31 -15.32 -14.04 6.92
C THR A 31 -14.78 -14.58 5.59
N VAL A 32 -13.47 -14.80 5.51
CA VAL A 32 -12.83 -15.40 4.33
C VAL A 32 -13.31 -16.84 4.10
N LYS A 33 -13.42 -17.68 5.15
CA LYS A 33 -13.93 -19.06 5.04
C LYS A 33 -15.37 -19.12 4.54
N LYS A 34 -16.19 -18.13 4.87
CA LYS A 34 -17.58 -17.99 4.38
C LYS A 34 -17.66 -17.46 2.93
N GLY A 35 -16.54 -17.04 2.33
CA GLY A 35 -16.50 -16.41 1.02
C GLY A 35 -17.06 -14.99 1.00
N GLU A 36 -17.15 -14.36 2.16
CA GLU A 36 -17.63 -13.01 2.34
C GLU A 36 -16.48 -12.01 2.22
N THR A 37 -16.80 -10.74 2.02
CA THR A 37 -15.83 -9.65 1.97
C THR A 37 -16.35 -8.45 2.75
N THR A 38 -15.45 -7.72 3.39
CA THR A 38 -15.74 -6.42 4.02
C THR A 38 -15.71 -5.27 3.02
N THR A 39 -15.32 -5.53 1.78
CA THR A 39 -15.28 -4.51 0.72
C THR A 39 -16.70 -4.07 0.34
N PRO A 40 -17.04 -2.78 0.43
CA PRO A 40 -18.40 -2.28 0.22
C PRO A 40 -18.82 -2.17 -1.26
N PHE A 41 -18.03 -2.77 -2.15
CA PHE A 41 -18.27 -2.77 -3.61
C PHE A 41 -17.70 -4.06 -4.22
N PRO A 42 -18.16 -4.49 -5.41
CA PRO A 42 -17.62 -5.65 -6.11
C PRO A 42 -16.14 -5.44 -6.47
N GLU A 43 -15.26 -6.28 -5.93
CA GLU A 43 -13.84 -6.27 -6.25
C GLU A 43 -13.61 -6.85 -7.65
N LYS A 44 -13.02 -6.06 -8.54
CA LYS A 44 -12.58 -6.49 -9.88
C LYS A 44 -11.08 -6.60 -9.99
N TYR A 45 -10.37 -5.68 -9.34
CA TYR A 45 -8.93 -5.57 -9.37
C TYR A 45 -8.38 -5.30 -7.98
N ARG A 46 -7.20 -5.82 -7.72
CA ARG A 46 -6.41 -5.59 -6.50
C ARG A 46 -5.19 -4.77 -6.82
N VAL A 47 -4.94 -3.73 -6.05
CA VAL A 47 -3.75 -2.90 -6.25
C VAL A 47 -2.94 -2.74 -4.98
N MET A 48 -1.63 -2.60 -5.15
CA MET A 48 -0.79 -2.04 -4.12
C MET A 48 -0.78 -0.51 -4.25
N PHE A 49 -1.01 0.18 -3.14
CA PHE A 49 -0.76 1.61 -3.05
C PHE A 49 0.66 1.83 -2.51
N GLU A 50 1.54 2.33 -3.38
CA GLU A 50 2.92 2.64 -3.06
C GLU A 50 3.06 4.11 -2.68
N GLY A 51 3.50 4.37 -1.47
CA GLY A 51 3.69 5.69 -0.93
C GLY A 51 2.77 6.07 0.22
N ILE A 52 2.94 7.27 0.72
CA ILE A 52 2.11 7.85 1.79
C ILE A 52 0.86 8.46 1.15
N PRO A 53 -0.35 8.23 1.66
CA PRO A 53 -1.56 8.82 1.08
C PRO A 53 -1.57 10.35 1.14
N CYS A 54 -2.32 10.98 0.22
CA CYS A 54 -2.67 12.40 0.33
C CYS A 54 -3.76 12.57 1.39
N TRP A 55 -3.39 12.64 2.66
CA TRP A 55 -4.33 12.63 3.79
C TRP A 55 -5.48 13.63 3.67
N PRO A 56 -5.25 14.90 3.24
CA PRO A 56 -6.32 15.87 3.08
C PRO A 56 -7.29 15.55 1.93
N LYS A 57 -6.98 14.56 1.08
CA LYS A 57 -7.73 14.22 -0.14
C LYS A 57 -8.13 12.75 -0.22
N LEU A 58 -8.18 12.04 0.90
CA LEU A 58 -8.57 10.63 0.95
C LEU A 58 -9.87 10.30 0.18
N PRO A 59 -10.96 11.07 0.34
CA PRO A 59 -12.17 10.80 -0.44
C PRO A 59 -11.96 10.87 -1.95
N ASN A 60 -11.12 11.81 -2.41
CA ASN A 60 -10.79 11.95 -3.82
C ASN A 60 -9.88 10.84 -4.34
N LEU A 61 -9.04 10.25 -3.47
CA LEU A 61 -8.22 9.09 -3.82
C LEU A 61 -9.06 7.83 -3.98
N PHE A 62 -9.95 7.55 -3.03
CA PHE A 62 -10.68 6.28 -3.00
C PHE A 62 -11.93 6.25 -3.89
N LYS A 63 -12.55 7.41 -4.17
CA LYS A 63 -13.76 7.48 -5.00
C LYS A 63 -13.55 6.84 -6.38
N PRO A 64 -12.60 7.26 -7.22
CA PRO A 64 -12.42 6.66 -8.55
C PRO A 64 -11.99 5.18 -8.49
N LEU A 65 -11.22 4.77 -7.48
CA LEU A 65 -10.88 3.36 -7.29
C LEU A 65 -12.13 2.52 -7.07
N LYS A 66 -12.99 2.95 -6.15
CA LYS A 66 -14.27 2.30 -5.85
C LYS A 66 -15.19 2.22 -7.09
N GLU A 67 -15.29 3.29 -7.86
CA GLU A 67 -16.12 3.36 -9.07
C GLU A 67 -15.68 2.35 -10.13
N HIS A 68 -14.39 2.04 -10.20
CA HIS A 68 -13.84 1.03 -11.10
C HIS A 68 -13.73 -0.39 -10.48
N GLY A 69 -14.14 -0.58 -9.24
CA GLY A 69 -14.04 -1.86 -8.53
C GLY A 69 -12.60 -2.21 -8.17
N VAL A 70 -11.75 -1.21 -7.99
CA VAL A 70 -10.34 -1.37 -7.59
C VAL A 70 -10.22 -1.35 -6.08
N ASN A 71 -9.74 -2.45 -5.50
CA ASN A 71 -9.49 -2.58 -4.07
C ASN A 71 -7.99 -2.41 -3.78
N VAL A 72 -7.68 -1.58 -2.77
CA VAL A 72 -6.31 -1.44 -2.25
C VAL A 72 -6.09 -2.53 -1.21
N THR A 73 -5.52 -3.65 -1.63
CA THR A 73 -5.26 -4.82 -0.77
C THR A 73 -3.85 -4.87 -0.23
N ALA A 74 -2.95 -4.07 -0.78
CA ALA A 74 -1.56 -4.01 -0.39
C ALA A 74 -1.12 -2.56 -0.19
N VAL A 75 -0.39 -2.33 0.88
CA VAL A 75 0.22 -1.03 1.21
C VAL A 75 1.62 -1.25 1.73
N VAL A 76 2.50 -0.29 1.51
CA VAL A 76 3.87 -0.32 2.01
C VAL A 76 3.97 0.31 3.40
N TYR A 77 3.10 1.26 3.68
CA TYR A 77 3.21 2.10 4.88
C TYR A 77 3.04 1.31 6.19
N ALA A 78 2.02 0.48 6.29
CA ALA A 78 1.75 -0.28 7.52
C ALA A 78 2.83 -1.36 7.80
N PRO A 79 3.23 -2.23 6.84
CA PRO A 79 4.31 -3.19 7.06
C PRO A 79 5.68 -2.55 7.35
N ALA A 80 5.90 -1.30 6.88
CA ALA A 80 7.14 -0.57 7.15
C ALA A 80 7.39 -0.31 8.64
N PHE A 81 6.35 -0.34 9.46
CA PHE A 81 6.41 -0.13 10.92
C PHE A 81 6.06 -1.38 11.73
N GLY A 82 5.78 -2.50 11.06
CA GLY A 82 5.44 -3.78 11.67
C GLY A 82 6.69 -4.57 12.12
N PHE A 83 7.51 -3.99 12.99
CA PHE A 83 8.71 -4.64 13.48
C PHE A 83 8.40 -5.68 14.56
N VAL A 84 9.00 -6.86 14.42
CA VAL A 84 8.99 -7.90 15.44
C VAL A 84 10.41 -8.04 16.01
N TYR A 85 10.55 -7.89 17.31
CA TYR A 85 11.84 -8.01 18.00
C TYR A 85 11.64 -8.37 19.49
N ASN A 86 12.61 -9.09 20.07
CA ASN A 86 12.58 -9.51 21.46
C ASN A 86 13.66 -8.80 22.33
N ASN A 87 14.59 -8.13 21.69
CA ASN A 87 15.69 -7.43 22.34
C ASN A 87 16.19 -6.24 21.51
N ILE A 88 17.06 -5.43 22.09
CA ILE A 88 17.55 -4.19 21.47
C ILE A 88 18.35 -4.44 20.18
N ASP A 89 19.10 -5.54 20.11
CA ASP A 89 19.88 -5.86 18.92
C ASP A 89 18.99 -6.27 17.75
N GLU A 90 17.95 -7.05 18.03
CA GLU A 90 16.91 -7.39 17.03
C GLU A 90 16.14 -6.16 16.59
N MET A 91 15.79 -5.26 17.51
CA MET A 91 15.14 -3.99 17.19
C MET A 91 16.01 -3.17 16.24
N ALA A 92 17.30 -3.00 16.54
CA ALA A 92 18.22 -2.27 15.67
C ALA A 92 18.31 -2.90 14.27
N ARG A 93 18.34 -4.23 14.17
CA ARG A 93 18.32 -4.96 12.89
C ARG A 93 17.01 -4.79 12.13
N ALA A 94 15.87 -4.74 12.83
CA ALA A 94 14.57 -4.50 12.21
C ALA A 94 14.48 -3.09 11.61
N TYR A 95 14.93 -2.08 12.34
CA TYR A 95 15.02 -0.70 11.83
C TYR A 95 15.97 -0.55 10.64
N TYR A 96 17.10 -1.28 10.65
CA TYR A 96 18.03 -1.27 9.51
C TYR A 96 17.39 -1.77 8.21
N LYS A 97 16.37 -2.62 8.30
CA LYS A 97 15.63 -3.16 7.15
C LYS A 97 14.40 -2.32 6.76
N ALA A 98 14.15 -1.19 7.44
CA ALA A 98 13.05 -0.31 7.09
C ALA A 98 13.18 0.22 5.65
N PRO A 99 12.09 0.46 4.93
CA PRO A 99 12.08 0.80 3.50
C PRO A 99 12.96 1.98 3.09
N ASN A 100 13.14 2.95 3.99
CA ASN A 100 13.98 4.12 3.75
C ASN A 100 15.46 3.92 4.16
N SER A 101 15.80 2.76 4.69
CA SER A 101 17.16 2.44 5.19
C SER A 101 17.89 1.44 4.29
N VAL A 102 17.21 0.90 3.28
CA VAL A 102 17.76 -0.12 2.38
C VAL A 102 18.08 0.47 1.00
N CYS A 103 18.93 -0.22 0.24
CA CYS A 103 19.16 0.13 -1.16
C CYS A 103 17.92 -0.18 -2.02
N ILE A 104 17.92 0.32 -3.24
CA ILE A 104 16.76 0.18 -4.13
C ILE A 104 16.44 -1.28 -4.44
N GLU A 105 17.43 -2.14 -4.61
CA GLU A 105 17.27 -3.56 -4.88
C GLU A 105 16.47 -4.24 -3.77
N GLN A 106 16.91 -4.08 -2.53
CA GLN A 106 16.21 -4.63 -1.35
C GLN A 106 14.82 -4.03 -1.18
N GLY A 107 14.68 -2.74 -1.48
CA GLY A 107 13.40 -2.04 -1.44
C GLY A 107 12.41 -2.56 -2.48
N VAL A 108 12.88 -2.90 -3.68
CA VAL A 108 12.08 -3.53 -4.74
C VAL A 108 11.69 -4.95 -4.34
N ASP A 109 12.65 -5.80 -4.00
CA ASP A 109 12.41 -7.20 -3.62
C ASP A 109 11.36 -7.33 -2.52
N TRP A 110 11.45 -6.48 -1.51
CA TRP A 110 10.47 -6.45 -0.41
C TRP A 110 9.06 -6.10 -0.87
N ARG A 111 8.93 -5.08 -1.72
CA ARG A 111 7.63 -4.63 -2.25
C ARG A 111 7.03 -5.63 -3.24
N GLU A 112 7.88 -6.26 -4.02
CA GLU A 112 7.44 -7.34 -4.91
C GLU A 112 6.90 -8.54 -4.12
N GLY A 113 7.52 -8.87 -2.97
CA GLY A 113 6.97 -9.83 -2.02
C GLY A 113 5.55 -9.47 -1.60
N ILE A 114 5.34 -8.21 -1.17
CA ILE A 114 3.99 -7.70 -0.81
C ILE A 114 3.01 -7.83 -1.99
N CYS A 115 3.44 -7.49 -3.20
CA CYS A 115 2.60 -7.62 -4.39
C CYS A 115 2.19 -9.07 -4.67
N ARG A 116 3.13 -10.00 -4.57
CA ARG A 116 2.88 -11.45 -4.80
C ARG A 116 1.94 -12.01 -3.74
N ASP A 117 2.19 -11.73 -2.46
CA ASP A 117 1.41 -12.24 -1.33
C ASP A 117 -0.05 -11.75 -1.40
N ASN A 118 -0.26 -10.51 -1.83
CA ASN A 118 -1.59 -9.91 -1.97
C ASN A 118 -2.21 -10.13 -3.36
N LYS A 119 -1.52 -10.81 -4.28
CA LYS A 119 -2.00 -11.13 -5.64
C LYS A 119 -2.51 -9.89 -6.36
N VAL A 120 -1.72 -8.82 -6.37
CA VAL A 120 -2.12 -7.55 -6.98
C VAL A 120 -2.14 -7.63 -8.50
N ASP A 121 -3.09 -6.96 -9.11
CA ASP A 121 -3.24 -6.81 -10.56
C ASP A 121 -2.46 -5.60 -11.09
N GLY A 122 -2.16 -4.64 -10.22
CA GLY A 122 -1.43 -3.42 -10.58
C GLY A 122 -0.89 -2.64 -9.37
N VAL A 123 -0.13 -1.59 -9.64
CA VAL A 123 0.46 -0.72 -8.60
C VAL A 123 0.13 0.74 -8.88
N LEU A 124 -0.35 1.44 -7.87
CA LEU A 124 -0.59 2.88 -7.88
C LEU A 124 0.49 3.58 -7.07
N VAL A 125 1.32 4.39 -7.73
CA VAL A 125 2.50 5.01 -7.14
C VAL A 125 2.25 6.49 -6.88
N HIS A 126 2.35 6.92 -5.63
CA HIS A 126 2.26 8.31 -5.24
C HIS A 126 3.63 8.98 -5.19
N TYR A 127 3.87 9.91 -6.10
CA TYR A 127 5.05 10.79 -6.08
C TYR A 127 4.83 11.92 -5.07
N ASN A 128 5.11 11.61 -3.80
CA ASN A 128 4.89 12.55 -2.70
C ASN A 128 5.93 13.67 -2.70
N ARG A 129 5.52 14.88 -3.05
CA ARG A 129 6.42 16.05 -3.22
C ARG A 129 7.12 16.47 -1.93
N SER A 130 6.51 16.25 -0.78
CA SER A 130 7.09 16.57 0.54
C SER A 130 8.13 15.56 1.03
N CYS A 131 8.22 14.38 0.43
CA CYS A 131 9.11 13.33 0.89
C CYS A 131 10.14 12.96 -0.18
N LYS A 132 11.26 13.65 -0.22
CA LYS A 132 12.34 13.40 -1.17
C LYS A 132 12.95 11.99 -1.07
N PRO A 133 13.21 11.44 0.14
CA PRO A 133 13.72 10.08 0.27
C PRO A 133 12.79 9.04 -0.34
N TRP A 134 11.48 9.26 -0.27
CA TRP A 134 10.50 8.35 -0.85
C TRP A 134 10.35 8.55 -2.37
N SER A 135 10.18 9.79 -2.82
CA SER A 135 9.91 10.07 -4.24
C SER A 135 11.14 9.92 -5.14
N GLY A 136 12.34 10.03 -4.60
CA GLY A 136 13.57 10.07 -5.38
C GLY A 136 13.85 8.81 -6.21
N TYR A 137 13.32 7.65 -5.80
CA TYR A 137 13.51 6.39 -6.50
C TYR A 137 12.20 5.78 -7.07
N MET A 138 11.06 6.44 -6.91
CA MET A 138 9.76 5.91 -7.31
C MET A 138 9.66 5.61 -8.81
N ALA A 139 10.30 6.40 -9.67
CA ALA A 139 10.28 6.16 -11.11
C ALA A 139 10.98 4.83 -11.47
N GLU A 140 12.13 4.57 -10.87
CA GLU A 140 12.84 3.29 -11.05
C GLU A 140 12.06 2.13 -10.42
N MET A 141 11.45 2.33 -9.26
CA MET A 141 10.58 1.36 -8.61
C MET A 141 9.40 0.97 -9.52
N GLN A 142 8.72 1.96 -10.09
CA GLN A 142 7.62 1.74 -11.03
C GLN A 142 8.06 0.97 -12.27
N ARG A 143 9.23 1.29 -12.82
CA ARG A 143 9.80 0.56 -13.95
C ARG A 143 10.01 -0.92 -13.60
N ARG A 144 10.63 -1.20 -12.47
CA ARG A 144 10.90 -2.57 -12.02
C ARG A 144 9.63 -3.37 -11.76
N PHE A 145 8.63 -2.82 -11.10
CA PHE A 145 7.35 -3.52 -10.93
C PHE A 145 6.74 -3.95 -12.26
N THR A 146 6.87 -3.10 -13.28
CA THR A 146 6.37 -3.44 -14.62
C THR A 146 7.22 -4.52 -15.29
N GLU A 147 8.54 -4.43 -15.20
CA GLU A 147 9.48 -5.35 -15.87
C GLU A 147 9.58 -6.70 -15.13
N ASP A 148 9.71 -6.67 -13.80
CA ASP A 148 10.02 -7.88 -13.01
C ASP A 148 8.76 -8.64 -12.59
N LEU A 149 7.66 -7.93 -12.27
CA LEU A 149 6.37 -8.56 -11.93
C LEU A 149 5.41 -8.69 -13.11
N GLY A 150 5.62 -7.94 -14.17
CA GLY A 150 4.69 -7.88 -15.30
C GLY A 150 3.32 -7.31 -14.92
N VAL A 151 3.26 -6.43 -13.89
CA VAL A 151 2.02 -5.76 -13.49
C VAL A 151 2.05 -4.30 -13.93
N PRO A 152 0.94 -3.76 -14.44
CA PRO A 152 0.86 -2.35 -14.83
C PRO A 152 0.98 -1.44 -13.62
N CYS A 153 1.65 -0.30 -13.83
CA CYS A 153 1.83 0.71 -12.80
C CYS A 153 1.37 2.07 -13.32
N ALA A 154 0.72 2.84 -12.46
CA ALA A 154 0.41 4.24 -12.71
C ALA A 154 0.94 5.13 -11.61
N GLY A 155 1.67 6.18 -11.98
CA GLY A 155 2.17 7.17 -11.06
C GLY A 155 1.33 8.44 -11.08
N PHE A 156 1.16 9.06 -9.92
CA PHE A 156 0.51 10.36 -9.80
C PHE A 156 1.25 11.27 -8.83
N ASP A 157 1.19 12.55 -9.10
CA ASP A 157 1.73 13.59 -8.23
C ASP A 157 0.76 13.97 -7.11
N GLY A 158 1.32 14.22 -5.94
CA GLY A 158 0.54 14.69 -4.81
C GLY A 158 1.42 15.10 -3.64
N ASP A 159 0.79 15.32 -2.51
CA ASP A 159 1.46 15.65 -1.26
C ASP A 159 0.67 15.09 -0.08
N GLN A 160 1.39 14.53 0.88
CA GLN A 160 0.78 13.98 2.09
C GLN A 160 0.11 15.02 2.98
N ALA A 161 0.53 16.29 2.89
CA ALA A 161 0.09 17.37 3.77
C ALA A 161 -0.52 18.55 3.00
N ASP A 162 0.01 18.91 1.83
CA ASP A 162 -0.44 20.08 1.07
C ASP A 162 -1.48 19.69 0.00
N PRO A 163 -2.78 19.99 0.22
CA PRO A 163 -3.85 19.62 -0.70
C PRO A 163 -3.77 20.35 -2.06
N ARG A 164 -2.98 21.40 -2.19
CA ARG A 164 -2.81 22.16 -3.44
C ARG A 164 -2.03 21.38 -4.50
N ASN A 165 -1.21 20.44 -4.06
CA ASN A 165 -0.39 19.58 -4.94
C ASN A 165 -1.16 18.39 -5.50
N PHE A 166 -2.43 18.19 -5.15
CA PHE A 166 -3.25 17.11 -5.67
C PHE A 166 -4.26 17.62 -6.71
N ASN A 167 -4.21 17.05 -7.90
CA ASN A 167 -5.17 17.33 -8.97
C ASN A 167 -6.07 16.11 -9.20
N ALA A 168 -7.36 16.24 -8.84
CA ALA A 168 -8.32 15.14 -8.91
C ALA A 168 -8.52 14.63 -10.35
N ALA A 169 -8.62 15.52 -11.34
CA ALA A 169 -8.84 15.11 -12.73
C ALA A 169 -7.63 14.34 -13.32
N GLN A 170 -6.41 14.78 -13.00
CA GLN A 170 -5.22 14.03 -13.39
C GLN A 170 -5.18 12.65 -12.71
N TYR A 171 -5.50 12.60 -11.43
CA TYR A 171 -5.55 11.35 -10.70
C TYR A 171 -6.58 10.37 -11.29
N GLU A 172 -7.80 10.83 -11.57
CA GLU A 172 -8.83 10.03 -12.22
C GLU A 172 -8.36 9.47 -13.56
N THR A 173 -7.71 10.29 -14.38
CA THR A 173 -7.12 9.83 -15.65
C THR A 173 -6.06 8.75 -15.44
N ARG A 174 -5.22 8.86 -14.39
CA ARG A 174 -4.22 7.84 -14.05
C ARG A 174 -4.86 6.54 -13.60
N VAL A 175 -5.89 6.62 -12.76
CA VAL A 175 -6.67 5.44 -12.31
C VAL A 175 -7.33 4.76 -13.49
N GLN A 176 -7.97 5.50 -14.38
CA GLN A 176 -8.58 4.92 -15.58
C GLN A 176 -7.55 4.21 -16.46
N GLY A 177 -6.43 4.85 -16.76
CA GLY A 177 -5.35 4.21 -17.54
C GLY A 177 -4.78 2.96 -16.88
N LEU A 178 -4.67 2.94 -15.54
CA LEU A 178 -4.26 1.75 -14.80
C LEU A 178 -5.30 0.63 -14.94
N VAL A 179 -6.59 0.93 -14.83
CA VAL A 179 -7.68 -0.05 -15.00
C VAL A 179 -7.66 -0.66 -16.40
N GLU A 180 -7.53 0.16 -17.43
CA GLU A 180 -7.43 -0.31 -18.82
C GLU A 180 -6.22 -1.23 -19.02
N ALA A 181 -5.08 -0.89 -18.43
CA ALA A 181 -3.88 -1.70 -18.50
C ALA A 181 -4.02 -3.02 -17.73
N MET A 182 -4.66 -3.02 -16.56
CA MET A 182 -4.96 -4.25 -15.79
C MET A 182 -5.91 -5.16 -16.56
N GLU A 183 -6.94 -4.60 -17.18
CA GLU A 183 -7.87 -5.37 -18.03
C GLU A 183 -7.15 -6.04 -19.18
N ALA A 184 -6.36 -5.28 -19.95
CA ALA A 184 -5.58 -5.83 -21.05
C ALA A 184 -4.60 -6.92 -20.59
N ASN A 185 -3.98 -6.76 -19.41
CA ASN A 185 -3.07 -7.75 -18.85
C ASN A 185 -3.79 -9.05 -18.44
N LYS A 186 -5.01 -8.95 -17.88
CA LYS A 186 -5.85 -10.13 -17.58
C LYS A 186 -6.21 -10.89 -18.86
N GLN A 187 -6.73 -10.19 -19.86
CA GLN A 187 -7.10 -10.80 -21.14
C GLN A 187 -5.91 -11.50 -21.82
N ALA A 188 -4.72 -10.89 -21.77
CA ALA A 188 -3.51 -11.49 -22.31
C ALA A 188 -3.06 -12.76 -21.54
N LYS A 189 -3.36 -12.86 -20.24
CA LYS A 189 -3.07 -14.06 -19.44
C LYS A 189 -4.08 -15.19 -19.68
N GLU A 190 -5.35 -14.86 -19.91
CA GLU A 190 -6.43 -15.82 -20.21
C GLU A 190 -6.31 -16.43 -21.63
N ALA A 191 -5.67 -15.69 -22.56
CA ALA A 191 -5.44 -16.13 -23.93
C ALA A 191 -4.25 -17.10 -24.11
N LYS A 192 -3.48 -17.35 -23.07
CA LYS A 192 -2.33 -18.28 -23.05
C LYS A 192 -2.67 -19.60 -22.41
#